data_012d416434b7899b24570034b08fe15d
#
_entry.id   012d416434b7899b24570034b08fe15d
#
_cell.length_a   1.000
_cell.length_b   1.000
_cell.length_c   1.000
_cell.angle_alpha   90.00
_cell.angle_beta   90.00
_cell.angle_gamma   90.00
#
_symmetry.space_group_name_H-M   'P 1'
#
loop_
_entity.id
_entity.type
_entity.pdbx_description
1 polymer ?
#
loop_
_entity_poly.entity_id
_entity_poly.type
_entity_poly.pdbx_seq_one_letter_code
_entity_poly.pdbx_strand_id
1 'polypeptide(L)'
;SANHLRIAAKVKDLVTKLDNERADLAITLTYDATTYLKNELQQIAWRSGLSVLALLLITILVYRRWAPVLQLFLSLLTSLSIAIFVYKLLHIDIHLYSLLGLTVSMGFVIDNSIIAIDHYRTRRNKKIILPLLAATLTTICPLLLLFSLEEEIRKNLSEFALVIAINLLSS
;
A
#
# COMPACT_ATOMS: atom_id res chain seq x y z
N SER A 1 -9.87 -5.78 9.72
CA SER A 1 -10.48 -4.48 9.38
C SER A 1 -11.89 -4.59 8.80
N ALA A 2 -12.17 -5.55 7.91
CA ALA A 2 -13.55 -5.80 7.43
C ALA A 2 -14.53 -6.08 8.57
N ASN A 3 -14.06 -6.70 9.64
CA ASN A 3 -14.84 -6.98 10.83
C ASN A 3 -15.19 -5.69 11.63
N HIS A 4 -14.24 -4.75 11.71
CA HIS A 4 -14.46 -3.47 12.41
C HIS A 4 -15.46 -2.57 11.68
N LEU A 5 -15.41 -2.50 10.35
CA LEU A 5 -16.41 -1.75 9.57
C LEU A 5 -17.80 -2.35 9.67
N ARG A 6 -17.89 -3.69 9.73
CA ARG A 6 -19.17 -4.40 9.89
C ARG A 6 -19.75 -4.25 11.28
N ILE A 7 -18.90 -4.25 12.31
CA ILE A 7 -19.30 -4.01 13.70
C ILE A 7 -19.79 -2.57 13.86
N ALA A 8 -19.07 -1.60 13.33
CA ALA A 8 -19.47 -0.19 13.40
C ALA A 8 -20.78 0.09 12.67
N ALA A 9 -21.03 -0.54 11.53
CA ALA A 9 -22.32 -0.43 10.84
C ALA A 9 -23.48 -0.99 11.70
N LYS A 10 -23.26 -2.13 12.39
CA LYS A 10 -24.25 -2.71 13.31
C LYS A 10 -24.50 -1.83 14.53
N VAL A 11 -23.43 -1.25 15.11
CA VAL A 11 -23.55 -0.32 16.26
C VAL A 11 -24.34 0.93 15.85
N LYS A 12 -24.08 1.47 14.66
CA LYS A 12 -24.80 2.64 14.15
C LYS A 12 -26.30 2.35 13.92
N ASP A 13 -26.63 1.17 13.39
CA ASP A 13 -28.01 0.72 13.22
C ASP A 13 -28.71 0.54 14.58
N LEU A 14 -28.02 -0.02 15.57
CA LEU A 14 -28.53 -0.15 16.95
C LEU A 14 -28.73 1.21 17.62
N VAL A 15 -27.79 2.13 17.47
CA VAL A 15 -27.93 3.51 18.03
C VAL A 15 -29.11 4.22 17.40
N THR A 16 -29.31 4.12 16.09
CA THR A 16 -30.46 4.72 15.40
C THR A 16 -31.81 4.10 15.83
N LYS A 17 -31.82 2.79 16.08
CA LYS A 17 -33.03 2.11 16.61
C LYS A 17 -33.36 2.54 18.03
N LEU A 18 -32.36 2.64 18.90
CA LEU A 18 -32.54 3.09 20.28
C LEU A 18 -32.96 4.56 20.36
N ASP A 19 -32.46 5.42 19.51
CA ASP A 19 -32.83 6.83 19.42
C ASP A 19 -34.31 7.00 18.98
N ASN A 20 -34.76 6.12 18.08
CA ASN A 20 -36.18 6.09 17.65
C ASN A 20 -37.14 5.45 18.66
N GLU A 21 -36.67 4.52 19.50
CA GLU A 21 -37.47 3.82 20.49
C GLU A 21 -37.60 4.59 21.83
N ARG A 22 -36.65 5.46 22.13
CA ARG A 22 -36.53 6.24 23.35
C ARG A 22 -36.45 7.73 23.06
N ALA A 23 -37.59 8.39 22.87
CA ALA A 23 -37.70 9.84 22.64
C ALA A 23 -37.22 10.73 23.80
N ASP A 24 -36.96 10.16 24.97
CA ASP A 24 -36.45 10.81 26.17
C ASP A 24 -34.92 10.84 26.29
N LEU A 25 -34.19 10.16 25.36
CA LEU A 25 -32.74 10.07 25.34
C LEU A 25 -32.22 10.55 23.98
N ALA A 26 -31.54 11.70 23.95
CA ALA A 26 -30.81 12.14 22.76
C ALA A 26 -29.45 11.42 22.71
N ILE A 27 -29.34 10.34 21.92
CA ILE A 27 -28.08 9.60 21.73
C ILE A 27 -27.31 10.24 20.60
N THR A 28 -26.28 11.03 20.91
CA THR A 28 -25.41 11.62 19.90
C THR A 28 -24.14 10.82 19.76
N LEU A 29 -23.84 10.40 18.52
CA LEU A 29 -22.58 9.75 18.17
C LEU A 29 -21.46 10.81 18.17
N THR A 30 -20.68 10.90 19.23
CA THR A 30 -19.66 11.95 19.42
C THR A 30 -18.43 11.71 18.55
N TYR A 31 -18.08 10.45 18.25
CA TYR A 31 -16.92 10.10 17.45
C TYR A 31 -17.14 8.79 16.70
N ASP A 32 -16.98 8.84 15.38
CA ASP A 32 -17.03 7.69 14.50
C ASP A 32 -15.66 7.46 13.86
N ALA A 33 -14.84 6.63 14.50
CA ALA A 33 -13.50 6.25 14.01
C ALA A 33 -13.55 5.59 12.63
N THR A 34 -14.66 4.96 12.26
CA THR A 34 -14.83 4.29 10.97
C THR A 34 -15.03 5.26 9.82
N THR A 35 -15.74 6.37 10.04
CA THR A 35 -15.90 7.42 9.03
C THR A 35 -14.57 8.12 8.78
N TYR A 36 -13.80 8.39 9.84
CA TYR A 36 -12.43 8.92 9.72
C TYR A 36 -11.55 7.96 8.92
N LEU A 37 -11.52 6.69 9.31
CA LEU A 37 -10.71 5.66 8.63
C LEU A 37 -11.08 5.53 7.14
N LYS A 38 -12.36 5.56 6.81
CA LYS A 38 -12.85 5.45 5.44
C LYS A 38 -12.43 6.65 4.59
N ASN A 39 -12.50 7.85 5.15
CA ASN A 39 -12.05 9.07 4.48
C ASN A 39 -10.53 9.07 4.26
N GLU A 40 -9.75 8.64 5.25
CA GLU A 40 -8.30 8.49 5.12
C GLU A 40 -7.93 7.47 4.04
N LEU A 41 -8.58 6.30 4.04
CA LEU A 41 -8.37 5.28 3.02
C LEU A 41 -8.68 5.80 1.61
N GLN A 42 -9.76 6.56 1.46
CA GLN A 42 -10.13 7.16 0.18
C GLN A 42 -9.11 8.22 -0.26
N GLN A 43 -8.62 9.05 0.67
CA GLN A 43 -7.57 10.03 0.37
C GLN A 43 -6.25 9.36 -0.02
N ILE A 44 -5.84 8.31 0.71
CA ILE A 44 -4.63 7.53 0.38
C ILE A 44 -4.76 6.91 -1.01
N ALA A 45 -5.88 6.26 -1.31
CA ALA A 45 -6.14 5.67 -2.62
C ALA A 45 -6.09 6.71 -3.74
N TRP A 46 -6.70 7.89 -3.53
CA TRP A 46 -6.69 8.98 -4.50
C TRP A 46 -5.28 9.54 -4.73
N ARG A 47 -4.56 9.83 -3.65
CA ARG A 47 -3.18 10.34 -3.72
C ARG A 47 -2.24 9.34 -4.37
N SER A 48 -2.37 8.05 -4.04
CA SER A 48 -1.59 6.97 -4.67
C SER A 48 -1.90 6.85 -6.16
N GLY A 49 -3.17 6.91 -6.53
CA GLY A 49 -3.60 6.90 -7.93
C GLY A 49 -3.02 8.09 -8.71
N LEU A 50 -3.03 9.28 -8.12
CA LEU A 50 -2.45 10.48 -8.71
C LEU A 50 -0.93 10.35 -8.89
N SER A 51 -0.23 9.78 -7.90
CA SER A 51 1.22 9.54 -7.99
C SER A 51 1.57 8.56 -9.11
N VAL A 52 0.84 7.45 -9.22
CA VAL A 52 1.02 6.48 -10.32
C VAL A 52 0.75 7.13 -11.67
N LEU A 53 -0.31 7.93 -11.77
CA LEU A 53 -0.65 8.65 -13.01
C LEU A 53 0.47 9.65 -13.39
N ALA A 54 0.98 10.42 -12.43
CA ALA A 54 2.07 11.35 -12.66
C ALA A 54 3.33 10.63 -13.15
N LEU A 55 3.69 9.49 -12.55
CA LEU A 55 4.84 8.68 -12.97
C LEU A 55 4.65 8.10 -14.38
N LEU A 56 3.45 7.64 -14.72
CA LEU A 56 3.13 7.18 -16.07
C LEU A 56 3.25 8.31 -17.09
N LEU A 57 2.77 9.51 -16.76
CA LEU A 57 2.89 10.70 -17.60
C LEU A 57 4.37 11.07 -17.84
N ILE A 58 5.18 11.10 -16.77
CA ILE A 58 6.62 11.36 -16.87
C ILE A 58 7.29 10.30 -17.76
N THR A 59 6.94 9.03 -17.57
CA THR A 59 7.48 7.93 -18.38
C THR A 59 7.12 8.10 -19.86
N ILE A 60 5.87 8.49 -20.18
CA ILE A 60 5.45 8.79 -21.57
C ILE A 60 6.26 9.94 -22.13
N LEU A 61 6.44 11.02 -21.35
CA LEU A 61 7.16 12.22 -21.77
C LEU A 61 8.63 11.93 -22.07
N VAL A 62 9.29 11.15 -21.22
CA VAL A 62 10.72 10.80 -21.35
C VAL A 62 10.94 9.83 -22.50
N TYR A 63 10.20 8.76 -22.55
CA TYR A 63 10.42 7.70 -23.55
C TYR A 63 9.74 7.93 -24.88
N ARG A 64 8.73 8.80 -24.94
CA ARG A 64 7.96 9.13 -26.16
C ARG A 64 7.45 7.90 -26.94
N ARG A 65 7.30 6.76 -26.27
CA ARG A 65 6.84 5.48 -26.83
C ARG A 65 5.91 4.77 -25.83
N TRP A 66 4.89 4.11 -26.34
CA TRP A 66 3.90 3.40 -25.53
C TRP A 66 4.42 2.05 -24.96
N ALA A 67 5.37 1.42 -25.66
CA ALA A 67 5.88 0.09 -25.26
C ALA A 67 6.48 0.06 -23.84
N PRO A 68 7.37 1.00 -23.40
CA PRO A 68 7.87 1.01 -22.04
C PRO A 68 6.79 1.26 -21.00
N VAL A 69 5.80 2.08 -21.33
CA VAL A 69 4.67 2.39 -20.42
C VAL A 69 3.83 1.14 -20.19
N LEU A 70 3.54 0.38 -21.23
CA LEU A 70 2.81 -0.87 -21.14
C LEU A 70 3.59 -1.93 -20.35
N GLN A 71 4.91 -2.03 -20.56
CA GLN A 71 5.79 -2.92 -19.81
C GLN A 71 5.80 -2.56 -18.31
N LEU A 72 5.90 -1.27 -17.98
CA LEU A 72 5.87 -0.77 -16.61
C LEU A 72 4.52 -1.08 -15.95
N PHE A 73 3.42 -0.82 -16.64
CA PHE A 73 2.08 -1.12 -16.15
C PHE A 73 1.89 -2.62 -15.88
N LEU A 74 2.35 -3.47 -16.79
CA LEU A 74 2.28 -4.91 -16.64
C LEU A 74 3.16 -5.41 -15.47
N SER A 75 4.36 -4.84 -15.31
CA SER A 75 5.25 -5.13 -14.18
C SER A 75 4.59 -4.77 -12.85
N LEU A 76 3.96 -3.59 -12.76
CA LEU A 76 3.22 -3.17 -11.57
C LEU A 76 2.07 -4.11 -11.23
N LEU A 77 1.28 -4.50 -12.24
CA LEU A 77 0.16 -5.42 -12.04
C LEU A 77 0.63 -6.79 -11.54
N THR A 78 1.71 -7.32 -12.13
CA THR A 78 2.25 -8.62 -11.71
C THR A 78 2.85 -8.55 -10.30
N SER A 79 3.62 -7.52 -9.99
CA SER A 79 4.18 -7.29 -8.65
C SER A 79 3.07 -7.17 -7.60
N LEU A 80 2.05 -6.37 -7.87
CA LEU A 80 0.91 -6.20 -6.95
C LEU A 80 0.12 -7.50 -6.76
N SER A 81 -0.07 -8.28 -7.83
CA SER A 81 -0.77 -9.57 -7.76
C SER A 81 -0.01 -10.57 -6.89
N ILE A 82 1.31 -10.64 -7.03
CA ILE A 82 2.18 -11.49 -6.21
C ILE A 82 2.12 -11.02 -4.74
N ALA A 83 2.22 -9.72 -4.48
CA ALA A 83 2.16 -9.16 -3.14
C ALA A 83 0.82 -9.48 -2.44
N ILE A 84 -0.32 -9.30 -3.14
CA ILE A 84 -1.65 -9.64 -2.60
C ILE A 84 -1.76 -11.13 -2.28
N PHE A 85 -1.20 -11.99 -3.14
CA PHE A 85 -1.17 -13.42 -2.89
C PHE A 85 -0.37 -13.76 -1.61
N VAL A 86 0.80 -13.12 -1.43
CA VAL A 86 1.64 -13.28 -0.24
C VAL A 86 0.94 -12.75 1.01
N TYR A 87 0.24 -11.61 0.94
CA TYR A 87 -0.52 -11.06 2.07
C TYR A 87 -1.60 -12.05 2.53
N LYS A 88 -2.31 -12.66 1.57
CA LYS A 88 -3.31 -13.67 1.87
C LYS A 88 -2.70 -14.93 2.51
N LEU A 89 -1.52 -15.34 2.05
CA LEU A 89 -0.81 -16.51 2.58
C LEU A 89 -0.31 -16.27 4.01
N LEU A 90 0.18 -15.07 4.29
CA LEU A 90 0.70 -14.69 5.62
C LEU A 90 -0.39 -14.17 6.56
N HIS A 91 -1.67 -14.17 6.14
CA HIS A 91 -2.81 -13.67 6.93
C HIS A 91 -2.61 -12.24 7.43
N ILE A 92 -1.97 -11.38 6.60
CA ILE A 92 -1.75 -9.98 6.94
C ILE A 92 -3.08 -9.22 6.81
N ASP A 93 -3.53 -8.65 7.92
CA ASP A 93 -4.71 -7.80 7.92
C ASP A 93 -4.44 -6.45 7.25
N ILE A 94 -5.36 -6.05 6.37
CA ILE A 94 -5.27 -4.75 5.69
C ILE A 94 -5.86 -3.68 6.61
N HIS A 95 -5.01 -2.87 7.20
CA HIS A 95 -5.36 -1.71 8.02
C HIS A 95 -4.55 -0.48 7.60
N LEU A 96 -4.69 0.62 8.34
CA LEU A 96 -4.11 1.90 7.97
C LEU A 96 -2.60 1.82 7.71
N TYR A 97 -1.86 1.16 8.58
CA TYR A 97 -0.39 1.04 8.45
C TYR A 97 0.02 0.16 7.27
N SER A 98 -0.69 -0.93 7.00
CA SER A 98 -0.42 -1.76 5.82
C SER A 98 -0.72 -1.03 4.52
N LEU A 99 -1.75 -0.18 4.48
CA LEU A 99 -2.05 0.66 3.32
C LEU A 99 -1.03 1.78 3.11
N LEU A 100 -0.53 2.38 4.18
CA LEU A 100 0.60 3.32 4.10
C LEU A 100 1.85 2.63 3.54
N GLY A 101 2.16 1.42 4.03
CA GLY A 101 3.26 0.60 3.52
C GLY A 101 3.10 0.27 2.03
N LEU A 102 1.88 -0.09 1.61
CA LEU A 102 1.57 -0.34 0.21
C LEU A 102 1.81 0.91 -0.65
N THR A 103 1.36 2.08 -0.19
CA THR A 103 1.51 3.34 -0.92
C THR A 103 2.96 3.73 -1.10
N VAL A 104 3.76 3.63 -0.03
CA VAL A 104 5.20 3.94 -0.07
C VAL A 104 5.95 2.93 -0.95
N SER A 105 5.66 1.65 -0.80
CA SER A 105 6.32 0.60 -1.58
C SER A 105 6.01 0.66 -3.07
N MET A 106 4.82 1.13 -3.47
CA MET A 106 4.51 1.35 -4.88
C MET A 106 5.48 2.31 -5.56
N GLY A 107 5.90 3.38 -4.88
CA GLY A 107 6.95 4.28 -5.38
C GLY A 107 8.24 3.53 -5.68
N PHE A 108 8.73 2.75 -4.73
CA PHE A 108 9.96 1.96 -4.92
C PHE A 108 9.84 0.89 -6.01
N VAL A 109 8.69 0.23 -6.11
CA VAL A 109 8.43 -0.77 -7.17
C VAL A 109 8.49 -0.12 -8.55
N ILE A 110 7.92 1.07 -8.69
CA ILE A 110 7.95 1.83 -9.95
C ILE A 110 9.38 2.22 -10.31
N ASP A 111 10.15 2.73 -9.35
CA ASP A 111 11.55 3.14 -9.57
C ASP A 111 12.41 1.94 -10.01
N ASN A 112 12.27 0.80 -9.32
CA ASN A 112 12.94 -0.45 -9.69
C ASN A 112 12.56 -0.90 -11.11
N SER A 113 11.27 -0.84 -11.44
CA SER A 113 10.77 -1.24 -12.75
C SER A 113 11.27 -0.33 -13.87
N ILE A 114 11.35 0.98 -13.64
CA ILE A 114 11.91 1.95 -14.60
C ILE A 114 13.39 1.64 -14.85
N ILE A 115 14.17 1.45 -13.78
CA ILE A 115 15.61 1.13 -13.89
C ILE A 115 15.82 -0.19 -14.65
N ALA A 116 15.02 -1.22 -14.33
CA ALA A 116 15.09 -2.51 -15.00
C ALA A 116 14.79 -2.40 -16.51
N ILE A 117 13.71 -1.69 -16.87
CA ILE A 117 13.27 -1.51 -18.26
C ILE A 117 14.33 -0.70 -19.05
N ASP A 118 14.82 0.39 -18.45
CA ASP A 118 15.83 1.24 -19.12
C ASP A 118 17.12 0.48 -19.40
N HIS A 119 17.62 -0.23 -18.40
CA HIS A 119 18.82 -1.04 -18.56
C HIS A 119 18.66 -2.16 -19.60
N TYR A 120 17.53 -2.88 -19.55
CA TYR A 120 17.26 -3.95 -20.51
C TYR A 120 17.22 -3.43 -21.95
N ARG A 121 16.67 -2.25 -22.16
CA ARG A 121 16.61 -1.61 -23.49
C ARG A 121 17.97 -1.11 -23.98
N THR A 122 18.76 -0.55 -23.06
CA THR A 122 20.03 0.09 -23.43
C THR A 122 21.16 -0.93 -23.59
N ARG A 123 21.25 -1.92 -22.72
CA ARG A 123 22.38 -2.84 -22.64
C ARG A 123 22.09 -4.30 -22.97
N ARG A 124 20.82 -4.70 -23.08
CA ARG A 124 20.37 -6.08 -23.34
C ARG A 124 21.07 -7.16 -22.48
N ASN A 125 21.56 -6.80 -21.29
CA ASN A 125 22.33 -7.67 -20.42
C ASN A 125 21.62 -7.91 -19.10
N LYS A 126 21.59 -9.18 -18.64
CA LYS A 126 20.96 -9.57 -17.34
C LYS A 126 21.78 -9.15 -16.10
N LYS A 127 22.95 -8.52 -16.27
CA LYS A 127 23.82 -8.09 -15.15
C LYS A 127 23.20 -7.04 -14.23
N ILE A 128 22.02 -6.50 -14.55
CA ILE A 128 21.29 -5.55 -13.70
C ILE A 128 20.67 -6.20 -12.47
N ILE A 129 20.44 -7.51 -12.47
CA ILE A 129 19.74 -8.19 -11.35
C ILE A 129 20.50 -7.97 -10.04
N LEU A 130 21.81 -8.04 -10.05
CA LEU A 130 22.63 -7.89 -8.84
C LEU A 130 22.57 -6.45 -8.26
N PRO A 131 22.76 -5.37 -9.03
CA PRO A 131 22.55 -4.01 -8.55
C PRO A 131 21.11 -3.74 -8.07
N LEU A 132 20.10 -4.30 -8.74
CA LEU A 132 18.73 -4.13 -8.36
C LEU A 132 18.41 -4.83 -7.02
N LEU A 133 18.90 -6.07 -6.85
CA LEU A 133 18.84 -6.78 -5.57
C LEU A 133 19.56 -6.03 -4.45
N ALA A 134 20.74 -5.46 -4.74
CA ALA A 134 21.45 -4.66 -3.76
C ALA A 134 20.65 -3.41 -3.36
N ALA A 135 20.02 -2.73 -4.30
CA ALA A 135 19.18 -1.58 -4.05
C ALA A 135 17.94 -1.95 -3.20
N THR A 136 17.28 -3.05 -3.51
CA THR A 136 16.13 -3.53 -2.70
C THR A 136 16.56 -3.93 -1.29
N LEU A 137 17.69 -4.62 -1.13
CA LEU A 137 18.24 -4.99 0.18
C LEU A 137 18.61 -3.77 1.01
N THR A 138 19.24 -2.75 0.42
CA THR A 138 19.58 -1.50 1.13
C THR A 138 18.33 -0.73 1.58
N THR A 139 17.21 -0.87 0.88
CA THR A 139 15.94 -0.27 1.29
C THR A 139 15.26 -1.08 2.39
N ILE A 140 15.37 -2.41 2.37
CA ILE A 140 14.77 -3.30 3.37
C ILE A 140 15.59 -3.28 4.69
N CYS A 141 16.91 -3.15 4.61
CA CYS A 141 17.79 -3.22 5.78
C CYS A 141 17.43 -2.22 6.89
N PRO A 142 17.17 -0.92 6.62
CA PRO A 142 16.72 0.02 7.64
C PRO A 142 15.37 -0.34 8.26
N LEU A 143 14.49 -1.02 7.51
CA LEU A 143 13.18 -1.45 8.04
C LEU A 143 13.32 -2.50 9.13
N LEU A 144 14.43 -3.27 9.13
CA LEU A 144 14.70 -4.24 10.20
C LEU A 144 14.91 -3.57 11.56
N LEU A 145 15.36 -2.30 11.59
CA LEU A 145 15.49 -1.54 12.84
C LEU A 145 14.13 -1.30 13.52
N LEU A 146 13.04 -1.29 12.77
CA LEU A 146 11.70 -1.14 13.33
C LEU A 146 11.31 -2.29 14.26
N PHE A 147 11.92 -3.46 14.08
CA PHE A 147 11.70 -4.60 14.97
C PHE A 147 12.41 -4.45 16.34
N SER A 148 13.34 -3.51 16.48
CA SER A 148 14.03 -3.19 17.73
C SER A 148 13.30 -2.14 18.59
N LEU A 149 12.16 -1.62 18.12
CA LEU A 149 11.36 -0.63 18.85
C LEU A 149 10.53 -1.28 19.97
N GLU A 150 10.03 -0.44 20.89
CA GLU A 150 9.12 -0.84 21.96
C GLU A 150 7.86 -1.53 21.39
N GLU A 151 7.29 -2.46 22.17
CA GLU A 151 6.24 -3.38 21.69
C GLU A 151 5.02 -2.69 21.10
N GLU A 152 4.61 -1.57 21.65
CA GLU A 152 3.41 -0.85 21.21
C GLU A 152 3.59 -0.21 19.82
N ILE A 153 4.76 0.40 19.61
CA ILE A 153 5.14 1.01 18.33
C ILE A 153 5.53 -0.06 17.31
N ARG A 154 6.25 -1.09 17.77
CA ARG A 154 6.71 -2.20 16.95
C ARG A 154 5.56 -2.93 16.25
N LYS A 155 4.45 -3.19 16.94
CA LYS A 155 3.31 -3.92 16.38
C LYS A 155 2.76 -3.24 15.12
N ASN A 156 2.58 -1.95 15.14
CA ASN A 156 2.03 -1.17 14.03
C ASN A 156 3.04 -0.96 12.89
N LEU A 157 4.30 -0.64 13.25
CA LEU A 157 5.37 -0.38 12.29
C LEU A 157 5.96 -1.66 11.70
N SER A 158 5.91 -2.79 12.37
CA SER A 158 6.35 -4.06 11.80
C SER A 158 5.49 -4.50 10.62
N GLU A 159 4.18 -4.29 10.69
CA GLU A 159 3.28 -4.60 9.58
C GLU A 159 3.51 -3.66 8.38
N PHE A 160 3.73 -2.37 8.63
CA PHE A 160 4.16 -1.41 7.62
C PHE A 160 5.45 -1.86 6.93
N ALA A 161 6.49 -2.20 7.71
CA ALA A 161 7.78 -2.67 7.20
C ALA A 161 7.64 -3.98 6.40
N LEU A 162 6.83 -4.90 6.88
CA LEU A 162 6.60 -6.20 6.26
C LEU A 162 5.90 -6.05 4.89
N VAL A 163 4.91 -5.17 4.80
CA VAL A 163 4.23 -4.85 3.55
C VAL A 163 5.19 -4.25 2.53
N ILE A 164 6.06 -3.31 2.94
CA ILE A 164 7.07 -2.73 2.05
C ILE A 164 8.06 -3.80 1.60
N ALA A 165 8.56 -4.63 2.50
CA ALA A 165 9.52 -5.69 2.16
C ALA A 165 8.93 -6.70 1.16
N ILE A 166 7.68 -7.14 1.36
CA ILE A 166 6.99 -8.05 0.44
C ILE A 166 6.82 -7.43 -0.93
N ASN A 167 6.39 -6.17 -1.02
CA ASN A 167 6.21 -5.48 -2.29
C ASN A 167 7.54 -5.31 -3.04
N LEU A 168 8.61 -4.94 -2.34
CA LEU A 168 9.94 -4.80 -2.92
C LEU A 168 10.49 -6.15 -3.42
N LEU A 169 10.28 -7.22 -2.67
CA LEU A 169 10.71 -8.58 -3.08
C LEU A 169 9.87 -9.12 -4.24
N SER A 170 8.64 -8.67 -4.38
CA SER A 170 7.73 -9.04 -5.48
C SER A 170 8.01 -8.26 -6.77
N SER A 171 8.75 -7.16 -6.69
CA SER A 171 9.12 -6.28 -7.81
C SER A 171 10.27 -6.84 -8.64
#